data_fcbc110b77bf964ae7660669776f7d78
#
_entry.id   fcbc110b77bf964ae7660669776f7d78
#
_cell.length_a   1.000
_cell.length_b   1.000
_cell.length_c   1.000
_cell.angle_alpha   90.00
_cell.angle_beta   90.00
_cell.angle_gamma   90.00
#
_symmetry.space_group_name_H-M   'P 1'
#
loop_
_entity.id
_entity.type
_entity.pdbx_description
1 polymer ?
#
loop_
_entity_poly.entity_id
_entity_poly.type
_entity_poly.pdbx_seq_one_letter_code
_entity_poly.pdbx_strand_id
1 'polypeptide(L)'
;MISANIPTSTRKAIYRRDGYRCALCDSTQYIQIHHIIPRGKGGNNEPDNLITLCSKCHGAAHGCIPEGWTMTAEDVEQACVEYVSDMYAGDWYPLE
;
A
#
# COMPACT_ATOMS: atom_id res chain seq x y z
N MET A 1 -10.43 -5.50 -15.08
CA MET A 1 -10.53 -5.05 -14.48
C MET A 1 -10.28 -4.01 -14.06
N ILE A 2 -10.44 -3.32 -13.87
CA ILE A 2 -10.16 -2.50 -13.51
C ILE A 2 -10.24 -2.07 -12.60
N SER A 3 -10.04 -2.32 -12.35
CA SER A 3 -9.98 -2.26 -11.26
C SER A 3 -10.02 -1.23 -10.51
N ALA A 4 -9.35 -0.96 -9.87
CA ALA A 4 -9.34 -0.04 -8.83
C ALA A 4 -9.71 1.34 -9.23
N ASN A 5 -9.65 1.66 -10.45
CA ASN A 5 -10.04 2.98 -10.90
C ASN A 5 -9.36 4.10 -10.14
N ILE A 6 -8.11 3.90 -9.77
CA ILE A 6 -7.35 4.95 -9.12
C ILE A 6 -6.94 5.95 -10.19
N PRO A 7 -7.27 7.23 -10.01
CA PRO A 7 -6.87 8.23 -11.00
C PRO A 7 -5.35 8.24 -11.18
N THR A 8 -4.90 8.54 -12.39
CA THR A 8 -3.48 8.54 -12.68
C THR A 8 -2.72 9.53 -11.79
N SER A 9 -3.30 10.69 -11.53
CA SER A 9 -2.64 11.68 -10.69
C SER A 9 -2.47 11.16 -9.26
N THR A 10 -3.49 10.48 -8.75
CA THR A 10 -3.41 9.88 -7.41
C THR A 10 -2.34 8.79 -7.38
N ARG A 11 -2.33 7.95 -8.40
CA ARG A 11 -1.35 6.87 -8.48
C ARG A 11 0.06 7.41 -8.47
N LYS A 12 0.31 8.45 -9.26
CA LYS A 12 1.63 9.06 -9.31
C LYS A 12 2.02 9.69 -7.98
N ALA A 13 1.06 10.29 -7.31
CA ALA A 13 1.33 10.92 -6.02
C ALA A 13 1.73 9.88 -4.98
N ILE A 14 1.05 8.72 -4.98
CA ILE A 14 1.36 7.66 -4.03
C ILE A 14 2.75 7.07 -4.33
N TYR A 15 3.05 6.78 -5.59
CA TYR A 15 4.37 6.28 -5.94
C TYR A 15 5.46 7.25 -5.52
N ARG A 16 5.25 8.54 -5.77
CA ARG A 16 6.23 9.56 -5.40
C ARG A 16 6.40 9.62 -3.88
N ARG A 17 5.29 9.58 -3.15
CA ARG A 17 5.33 9.60 -1.69
C ARG A 17 6.17 8.47 -1.15
N ASP A 18 6.03 7.28 -1.75
CA ASP A 18 6.69 6.08 -1.26
C ASP A 18 8.06 5.85 -1.90
N GLY A 19 8.52 6.79 -2.72
CA GLY A 19 9.87 6.72 -3.30
C GLY A 19 10.01 5.75 -4.44
N TYR A 20 8.90 5.40 -5.10
CA TYR A 20 8.91 4.49 -6.25
C TYR A 20 9.47 3.12 -5.88
N ARG A 21 9.15 2.67 -4.67
CA ARG A 21 9.60 1.37 -4.18
C ARG A 21 8.56 0.85 -3.20
N CYS A 22 8.67 -0.45 -2.91
CA CYS A 22 7.80 -1.08 -1.93
C CYS A 22 8.01 -0.42 -0.58
N ALA A 23 6.94 -0.01 0.06
CA ALA A 23 7.01 0.67 1.35
C ALA A 23 7.51 -0.25 2.45
N LEU A 24 7.38 -1.56 2.28
CA LEU A 24 7.73 -2.51 3.34
C LEU A 24 9.09 -3.17 3.15
N CYS A 25 9.51 -3.42 1.91
CA CYS A 25 10.77 -4.14 1.68
C CYS A 25 11.73 -3.41 0.76
N ASP A 26 11.37 -2.23 0.27
CA ASP A 26 12.21 -1.38 -0.57
C ASP A 26 12.49 -1.93 -1.97
N SER A 27 11.79 -3.00 -2.38
CA SER A 27 11.95 -3.50 -3.73
C SER A 27 11.44 -2.48 -4.74
N THR A 28 12.17 -2.31 -5.83
CA THR A 28 11.73 -1.41 -6.90
C THR A 28 11.06 -2.15 -8.03
N GLN A 29 10.87 -3.46 -7.90
CA GLN A 29 10.35 -4.28 -8.98
C GLN A 29 8.90 -4.62 -8.77
N TYR A 30 8.13 -4.52 -9.85
CA TYR A 30 6.71 -4.92 -9.84
C TYR A 30 5.93 -4.23 -8.75
N ILE A 31 6.17 -2.92 -8.60
CA ILE A 31 5.44 -2.15 -7.58
C ILE A 31 4.02 -1.89 -8.06
N GLN A 32 3.10 -1.93 -7.10
CA GLN A 32 1.68 -1.75 -7.33
C GLN A 32 1.10 -0.95 -6.17
N ILE A 33 -0.09 -0.39 -6.38
CA ILE A 33 -0.77 0.29 -5.31
C ILE A 33 -1.77 -0.67 -4.68
N HIS A 34 -1.72 -0.76 -3.36
CA HIS A 34 -2.57 -1.64 -2.58
C HIS A 34 -3.55 -0.80 -1.77
N HIS A 35 -4.83 -1.16 -1.81
CA HIS A 35 -5.83 -0.56 -0.93
C HIS A 35 -5.76 -1.25 0.41
N ILE A 36 -5.48 -0.49 1.47
CA ILE A 36 -5.38 -1.07 2.81
C ILE A 36 -6.75 -1.60 3.21
N ILE A 37 -7.79 -0.78 3.05
CA ILE A 37 -9.17 -1.25 3.18
C ILE A 37 -9.66 -1.49 1.75
N PRO A 38 -9.99 -2.73 1.40
CA PRO A 38 -10.41 -3.03 0.04
C PRO A 38 -11.65 -2.25 -0.37
N ARG A 39 -11.74 -1.93 -1.65
CA ARG A 39 -12.86 -1.16 -2.15
C ARG A 39 -14.18 -1.88 -1.89
N GLY A 40 -14.19 -3.19 -1.98
CA GLY A 40 -15.40 -3.96 -1.70
C GLY A 40 -15.85 -3.88 -0.27
N LYS A 41 -14.98 -3.40 0.64
CA LYS A 41 -15.31 -3.24 2.04
C LYS A 41 -15.37 -1.77 2.45
N GLY A 42 -15.61 -0.89 1.48
CA GLY A 42 -15.75 0.52 1.77
C GLY A 42 -14.48 1.33 1.68
N GLY A 43 -13.39 0.72 1.21
CA GLY A 43 -12.15 1.46 1.03
C GLY A 43 -12.26 2.49 -0.07
N ASN A 44 -11.52 3.58 0.10
CA ASN A 44 -11.53 4.69 -0.85
C ASN A 44 -10.16 4.86 -1.47
N ASN A 45 -10.04 5.88 -2.34
CA ASN A 45 -8.77 6.20 -3.00
C ASN A 45 -8.05 7.35 -2.31
N GLU A 46 -8.31 7.56 -1.03
CA GLU A 46 -7.60 8.60 -0.28
C GLU A 46 -6.17 8.14 0.01
N PRO A 47 -5.23 9.07 0.07
CA PRO A 47 -3.83 8.68 0.28
C PRO A 47 -3.58 7.85 1.53
N ASP A 48 -4.37 8.04 2.58
CA ASP A 48 -4.19 7.28 3.80
C ASP A 48 -4.73 5.85 3.71
N ASN A 49 -5.30 5.49 2.57
CA ASN A 49 -5.76 4.12 2.32
C ASN A 49 -4.96 3.44 1.21
N LEU A 50 -3.94 4.11 0.69
CA LEU A 50 -3.17 3.58 -0.43
C LEU A 50 -1.70 3.48 -0.05
N ILE A 51 -1.06 2.41 -0.50
CA ILE A 51 0.35 2.17 -0.20
C ILE A 51 0.98 1.44 -1.37
N THR A 52 2.25 1.74 -1.65
CA THR A 52 2.98 1.06 -2.71
C THR A 52 3.61 -0.21 -2.18
N LEU A 53 3.31 -1.33 -2.81
CA LEU A 53 3.88 -2.62 -2.45
C LEU A 53 4.43 -3.31 -3.69
N CYS A 54 5.48 -4.12 -3.51
CA CYS A 54 5.94 -4.98 -4.57
C CYS A 54 4.98 -6.16 -4.70
N SER A 55 5.14 -6.95 -5.76
CA SER A 55 4.21 -8.06 -5.99
C SER A 55 4.22 -9.07 -4.86
N LYS A 56 5.38 -9.31 -4.23
CA LYS A 56 5.45 -10.27 -3.13
C LYS A 56 4.72 -9.77 -1.90
N CYS A 57 4.96 -8.53 -1.50
CA CYS A 57 4.27 -7.97 -0.34
C CYS A 57 2.79 -7.83 -0.61
N HIS A 58 2.42 -7.43 -1.83
CA HIS A 58 1.01 -7.30 -2.19
C HIS A 58 0.33 -8.67 -2.14
N GLY A 59 0.98 -9.70 -2.68
CA GLY A 59 0.43 -11.05 -2.58
C GLY A 59 0.31 -11.52 -1.15
N ALA A 60 1.32 -11.23 -0.32
CA ALA A 60 1.29 -11.62 1.08
C ALA A 60 0.13 -10.95 1.83
N ALA A 61 -0.16 -9.69 1.50
CA ALA A 61 -1.29 -8.99 2.11
C ALA A 61 -2.60 -9.68 1.79
N HIS A 62 -2.67 -10.39 0.68
CA HIS A 62 -3.86 -11.13 0.27
C HIS A 62 -3.79 -12.61 0.63
N GLY A 63 -2.80 -13.01 1.44
CA GLY A 63 -2.71 -14.37 1.90
C GLY A 63 -1.77 -15.27 1.12
N CYS A 64 -1.15 -14.77 0.07
CA CYS A 64 -0.20 -15.54 -0.74
C CYS A 64 1.20 -15.33 -0.16
N ILE A 65 1.53 -16.07 0.89
CA ILE A 65 2.77 -15.86 1.62
C ILE A 65 3.92 -16.55 0.86
N PRO A 66 4.98 -15.82 0.51
CA PRO A 66 6.12 -16.45 -0.17
C PRO A 66 6.77 -17.49 0.72
N GLU A 67 7.33 -18.49 0.07
CA GLU A 67 8.00 -19.56 0.79
C GLU A 67 9.13 -18.99 1.64
N GLY A 68 9.23 -19.46 2.86
CA GLY A 68 10.28 -19.01 3.77
C GLY A 68 9.91 -17.79 4.61
N TRP A 69 8.78 -17.16 4.31
CA TRP A 69 8.34 -16.03 5.12
C TRP A 69 7.61 -16.52 6.35
N THR A 70 7.82 -15.81 7.46
CA THR A 70 7.10 -16.14 8.70
C THR A 70 5.95 -15.19 8.97
N MET A 71 5.82 -14.13 8.16
CA MET A 71 4.75 -13.17 8.36
C MET A 71 3.43 -13.70 7.84
N THR A 72 2.34 -13.35 8.52
CA THR A 72 1.00 -13.67 8.05
C THR A 72 0.44 -12.50 7.25
N ALA A 73 -0.71 -12.73 6.60
CA ALA A 73 -1.39 -11.64 5.90
C ALA A 73 -1.72 -10.51 6.86
N GLU A 74 -2.14 -10.84 8.08
CA GLU A 74 -2.44 -9.82 9.07
C GLU A 74 -1.21 -9.01 9.45
N ASP A 75 -0.05 -9.67 9.54
CA ASP A 75 1.19 -8.95 9.84
C ASP A 75 1.49 -7.93 8.77
N VAL A 76 1.32 -8.31 7.50
CA VAL A 76 1.59 -7.43 6.38
C VAL A 76 0.61 -6.25 6.39
N GLU A 77 -0.67 -6.53 6.61
CA GLU A 77 -1.66 -5.47 6.64
C GLU A 77 -1.40 -4.52 7.81
N GLN A 78 -1.01 -5.06 8.96
CA GLN A 78 -0.70 -4.21 10.10
C GLN A 78 0.49 -3.31 9.80
N ALA A 79 1.50 -3.84 9.12
CA ALA A 79 2.65 -3.04 8.72
C ALA A 79 2.24 -1.91 7.79
N CYS A 80 1.30 -2.19 6.88
CA CYS A 80 0.80 -1.15 5.98
C CYS A 80 0.09 -0.05 6.76
N VAL A 81 -0.76 -0.44 7.71
CA VAL A 81 -1.48 0.52 8.54
C VAL A 81 -0.50 1.40 9.30
N GLU A 82 0.53 0.79 9.88
CA GLU A 82 1.50 1.54 10.67
C GLU A 82 2.30 2.49 9.81
N TYR A 83 2.71 2.05 8.62
CA TYR A 83 3.47 2.90 7.71
C TYR A 83 2.68 4.16 7.35
N VAL A 84 1.42 3.98 6.98
CA VAL A 84 0.58 5.11 6.56
C VAL A 84 0.20 5.96 7.76
N SER A 85 -0.10 5.32 8.90
CA SER A 85 -0.47 6.06 10.10
C SER A 85 0.67 6.96 10.57
N ASP A 86 1.91 6.47 10.52
CA ASP A 86 3.05 7.29 10.90
C ASP A 86 3.19 8.48 9.97
N MET A 87 2.94 8.26 8.69
CA MET A 87 3.11 9.29 7.68
C MET A 87 2.08 10.40 7.85
N TYR A 88 0.87 10.06 8.24
CA TYR A 88 -0.22 11.03 8.35
C TYR A 88 -0.56 11.39 9.79
N ALA A 89 0.31 11.02 10.73
CA ALA A 89 0.08 11.36 12.13
C ALA A 89 0.41 12.82 12.38
N GLY A 90 -0.18 13.35 13.44
CA GLY A 90 0.12 14.70 13.87
C GLY A 90 -0.30 15.73 12.85
N ASP A 91 0.59 16.64 12.57
CA ASP A 91 0.29 17.78 11.72
C ASP A 91 0.64 17.58 10.26
N TRP A 92 1.17 16.42 9.91
CA TRP A 92 1.64 16.23 8.55
C TRP A 92 0.50 15.86 7.62
N TYR A 93 0.36 16.64 6.55
CA TYR A 93 -0.70 16.41 5.59
C TYR A 93 -0.21 16.75 4.21
N PRO A 94 0.08 15.77 3.40
CA PRO A 94 0.71 16.02 2.11
C PRO A 94 -0.20 16.69 1.10
N LEU A 95 -1.50 16.69 1.37
CA LEU A 95 -2.46 17.25 0.42
C LEU A 95 -2.80 18.70 0.68
N GLU A 96 -2.22 19.30 1.66
CA GLU A 96 -2.50 20.70 1.95
C GLU A 96 -1.60 21.64 1.24
#